data_cffa8a2b8a44d839575c657eada68f55
#
_entry.id   cffa8a2b8a44d839575c657eada68f55
#
_cell.length_a   1.000
_cell.length_b   1.000
_cell.length_c   1.000
_cell.angle_alpha   90.00
_cell.angle_beta   90.00
_cell.angle_gamma   90.00
#
_symmetry.space_group_name_H-M   'P 1'
#
loop_
_entity.id
_entity.type
_entity.pdbx_description
1 polymer ?
#
loop_
_entity_poly.entity_id
_entity_poly.type
_entity_poly.pdbx_seq_one_letter_code
_entity_poly.pdbx_strand_id
1 'polypeptide(L)'
;YNQAAEVAFRDFLRNKYHNNIKELNDAWGTAFWSEVYSSFDEITLPKTAQMFMNHHQILDYRRFAARQTNDFLNEQCLLIKKYAHNQWVTTNYIPNYDEGHIGGSPDLDFVSYTRYMVYGDNEGIGRRGYRVGNPLRIAFANDFFRPVQGTYGVMELQPGQVNWGSIN
;
A
#
# COMPACT_ATOMS: atom_id res chain seq x y z
N TYR A 1 13.70 7.63 -2.83
CA TYR A 1 14.80 6.72 -3.17
C TYR A 1 16.11 7.23 -2.54
N ASN A 2 16.63 6.51 -1.56
CA ASN A 2 17.91 6.82 -0.91
C ASN A 2 18.73 5.53 -0.71
N GLN A 3 19.98 5.67 -0.33
CA GLN A 3 20.89 4.54 -0.15
C GLN A 3 20.41 3.54 0.91
N ALA A 4 19.83 4.01 2.00
CA ALA A 4 19.30 3.14 3.05
C ALA A 4 18.14 2.26 2.54
N ALA A 5 17.24 2.82 1.74
CA ALA A 5 16.16 2.05 1.12
C ALA A 5 16.69 1.01 0.11
N GLU A 6 17.77 1.32 -0.61
CA GLU A 6 18.40 0.38 -1.54
C GLU A 6 19.03 -0.81 -0.80
N VAL A 7 19.75 -0.55 0.29
CA VAL A 7 20.30 -1.61 1.15
C VAL A 7 19.19 -2.49 1.71
N ALA A 8 18.16 -1.87 2.29
CA ALA A 8 17.02 -2.60 2.86
C ALA A 8 16.26 -3.43 1.80
N PHE A 9 16.14 -2.92 0.57
CA PHE A 9 15.53 -3.68 -0.52
C PHE A 9 16.37 -4.90 -0.91
N ARG A 10 17.69 -4.76 -1.00
CA ARG A 10 18.60 -5.90 -1.24
C ARG A 10 18.50 -6.97 -0.15
N ASP A 11 18.40 -6.56 1.10
CA ASP A 11 18.22 -7.48 2.24
C ASP A 11 16.84 -8.17 2.19
N PHE A 12 15.79 -7.44 1.81
CA PHE A 12 14.48 -8.04 1.54
C PHE A 12 14.56 -9.11 0.45
N LEU A 13 15.27 -8.83 -0.66
CA LEU A 13 15.45 -9.78 -1.75
C LEU A 13 16.29 -10.99 -1.34
N ARG A 14 17.38 -10.79 -0.59
CA ARG A 14 18.17 -11.89 -0.04
C ARG A 14 17.32 -12.84 0.80
N ASN A 15 16.50 -12.29 1.66
CA ASN A 15 15.60 -13.08 2.49
C ASN A 15 14.56 -13.83 1.63
N LYS A 16 13.96 -13.15 0.65
CA LYS A 16 12.93 -13.72 -0.20
C LYS A 16 13.44 -14.85 -1.09
N TYR A 17 14.64 -14.71 -1.62
CA TYR A 17 15.27 -15.65 -2.55
C TYR A 17 16.38 -16.50 -1.88
N HIS A 18 16.30 -16.70 -0.56
CA HIS A 18 17.19 -17.59 0.21
C HIS A 18 18.68 -17.31 -0.01
N ASN A 19 19.05 -16.05 -0.24
CA ASN A 19 20.39 -15.61 -0.63
C ASN A 19 20.92 -16.32 -1.90
N ASN A 20 20.04 -16.74 -2.78
CA ASN A 20 20.36 -17.41 -4.03
C ASN A 20 20.07 -16.50 -5.21
N ILE A 21 21.11 -15.89 -5.78
CA ILE A 21 20.97 -14.95 -6.90
C ILE A 21 20.42 -15.63 -8.16
N LYS A 22 20.68 -16.91 -8.35
CA LYS A 22 20.13 -17.67 -9.48
C LYS A 22 18.60 -17.77 -9.37
N GLU A 23 18.08 -18.04 -8.19
CA GLU A 23 16.63 -18.09 -7.95
C GLU A 23 15.95 -16.75 -8.27
N LEU A 24 16.57 -15.63 -7.88
CA LEU A 24 16.10 -14.30 -8.24
C LEU A 24 16.10 -14.11 -9.75
N ASN A 25 17.22 -14.41 -10.42
CA ASN A 25 17.34 -14.26 -11.87
C ASN A 25 16.29 -15.08 -12.62
N ASP A 26 16.06 -16.32 -12.21
CA ASP A 26 15.05 -17.20 -12.80
C ASP A 26 13.63 -16.61 -12.57
N ALA A 27 13.34 -16.14 -11.35
CA ALA A 27 12.04 -15.57 -11.00
C ALA A 27 11.76 -14.24 -11.74
N TRP A 28 12.77 -13.42 -11.96
CA TRP A 28 12.64 -12.15 -12.67
C TRP A 28 12.76 -12.28 -14.19
N GLY A 29 13.18 -13.45 -14.69
CA GLY A 29 13.37 -13.69 -16.12
C GLY A 29 14.49 -12.83 -16.74
N THR A 30 15.54 -12.56 -15.98
CA THR A 30 16.61 -11.60 -16.35
C THR A 30 17.41 -12.03 -17.57
N ALA A 31 17.41 -13.32 -17.88
CA ALA A 31 18.11 -13.85 -19.06
C ALA A 31 17.57 -13.31 -20.40
N PHE A 32 16.29 -12.86 -20.43
CA PHE A 32 15.64 -12.45 -21.67
C PHE A 32 16.35 -11.30 -22.40
N TRP A 33 16.84 -10.30 -21.65
CA TRP A 33 17.60 -9.17 -22.20
C TRP A 33 19.07 -9.19 -21.79
N SER A 34 19.60 -10.33 -21.33
CA SER A 34 20.96 -10.44 -20.78
C SER A 34 21.20 -9.52 -19.57
N GLU A 35 20.15 -9.30 -18.77
CA GLU A 35 20.19 -8.47 -17.56
C GLU A 35 20.45 -9.31 -16.31
N VAL A 36 21.22 -10.39 -16.43
CA VAL A 36 21.51 -11.34 -15.35
C VAL A 36 22.38 -10.68 -14.29
N TYR A 37 21.92 -10.69 -13.04
CA TYR A 37 22.70 -10.22 -11.90
C TYR A 37 23.67 -11.30 -11.42
N SER A 38 24.91 -10.90 -11.13
CA SER A 38 25.93 -11.79 -10.53
C SER A 38 25.83 -11.79 -9.00
N SER A 39 25.33 -10.71 -8.42
CA SER A 39 25.14 -10.59 -6.97
C SER A 39 23.95 -9.68 -6.64
N PHE A 40 23.43 -9.80 -5.41
CA PHE A 40 22.39 -8.89 -4.91
C PHE A 40 22.87 -7.43 -4.81
N ASP A 41 24.19 -7.20 -4.72
CA ASP A 41 24.74 -5.84 -4.58
C ASP A 41 24.65 -5.02 -5.86
N GLU A 42 24.45 -5.66 -7.00
CA GLU A 42 24.23 -5.01 -8.28
C GLU A 42 22.80 -4.47 -8.44
N ILE A 43 21.86 -4.98 -7.61
CA ILE A 43 20.45 -4.61 -7.73
C ILE A 43 20.23 -3.20 -7.18
N THR A 44 19.61 -2.37 -7.98
CA THR A 44 19.19 -1.02 -7.61
C THR A 44 17.66 -0.95 -7.43
N LEU A 45 17.18 0.11 -6.79
CA LEU A 45 15.74 0.39 -6.79
C LEU A 45 15.24 0.63 -8.22
N PRO A 46 14.01 0.22 -8.57
CA PRO A 46 13.47 0.44 -9.90
C PRO A 46 13.40 1.95 -10.19
N LYS A 47 14.04 2.37 -11.28
CA LYS A 47 14.11 3.77 -11.73
C LYS A 47 13.30 3.92 -13.01
N THR A 48 12.60 5.03 -13.15
CA THR A 48 11.72 5.31 -14.30
C THR A 48 12.46 5.57 -15.63
N ALA A 49 13.79 5.61 -15.60
CA ALA A 49 14.62 5.97 -16.77
C ALA A 49 14.98 4.79 -17.69
N GLN A 50 14.58 3.58 -17.38
CA GLN A 50 14.87 2.41 -18.21
C GLN A 50 13.80 2.26 -19.28
N MET A 51 14.22 2.00 -20.52
CA MET A 51 13.32 1.79 -21.65
C MET A 51 12.43 0.54 -21.46
N PHE A 52 12.94 -0.46 -20.76
CA PHE A 52 12.20 -1.65 -20.35
C PHE A 52 12.40 -1.88 -18.85
N MET A 53 11.30 -1.76 -18.09
CA MET A 53 11.32 -2.05 -16.67
C MET A 53 10.98 -3.52 -16.42
N ASN A 54 11.75 -4.18 -15.55
CA ASN A 54 11.42 -5.53 -15.12
C ASN A 54 10.21 -5.48 -14.18
N HIS A 55 9.07 -6.00 -14.64
CA HIS A 55 7.82 -5.99 -13.89
C HIS A 55 7.89 -6.82 -12.59
N HIS A 56 8.70 -7.86 -12.54
CA HIS A 56 8.92 -8.66 -11.33
C HIS A 56 9.71 -7.87 -10.29
N GLN A 57 10.74 -7.12 -10.71
CA GLN A 57 11.47 -6.20 -9.84
C GLN A 57 10.52 -5.13 -9.25
N ILE A 58 9.65 -4.54 -10.09
CA ILE A 58 8.68 -3.54 -9.64
C ILE A 58 7.71 -4.16 -8.62
N LEU A 59 7.22 -5.37 -8.87
CA LEU A 59 6.33 -6.07 -7.97
C LEU A 59 7.00 -6.35 -6.63
N ASP A 60 8.24 -6.80 -6.64
CA ASP A 60 9.00 -7.04 -5.41
C ASP A 60 9.31 -5.75 -4.66
N TYR A 61 9.59 -4.67 -5.38
CA TYR A 61 9.76 -3.36 -4.75
C TYR A 61 8.47 -2.85 -4.09
N ARG A 62 7.32 -3.03 -4.74
CA ARG A 62 6.01 -2.68 -4.15
C ARG A 62 5.73 -3.50 -2.89
N ARG A 63 6.02 -4.80 -2.91
CA ARG A 63 5.91 -5.67 -1.73
C ARG A 63 6.84 -5.26 -0.61
N PHE A 64 8.08 -4.90 -0.94
CA PHE A 64 9.03 -4.34 0.01
C PHE A 64 8.51 -3.04 0.64
N ALA A 65 8.08 -2.09 -0.18
CA ALA A 65 7.55 -0.81 0.28
C ALA A 65 6.31 -0.99 1.19
N ALA A 66 5.39 -1.85 0.79
CA ALA A 66 4.22 -2.20 1.58
C ALA A 66 4.60 -2.81 2.93
N ARG A 67 5.57 -3.73 2.94
CA ARG A 67 6.08 -4.33 4.18
C ARG A 67 6.71 -3.29 5.10
N GLN A 68 7.55 -2.38 4.56
CA GLN A 68 8.16 -1.31 5.38
C GLN A 68 7.10 -0.42 6.03
N THR A 69 6.04 -0.09 5.31
CA THR A 69 4.91 0.69 5.85
C THR A 69 4.20 -0.06 6.97
N ASN A 70 3.92 -1.35 6.77
CA ASN A 70 3.25 -2.18 7.78
C ASN A 70 4.13 -2.40 9.02
N ASP A 71 5.42 -2.68 8.84
CA ASP A 71 6.37 -2.87 9.94
C ASP A 71 6.45 -1.59 10.81
N PHE A 72 6.53 -0.43 10.17
CA PHE A 72 6.51 0.86 10.86
C PHE A 72 5.20 1.12 11.62
N LEU A 73 4.06 0.81 11.01
CA LEU A 73 2.76 0.92 11.65
C LEU A 73 2.65 -0.02 12.86
N ASN A 74 3.08 -1.27 12.71
CA ASN A 74 3.06 -2.24 13.81
C ASN A 74 3.94 -1.82 14.97
N GLU A 75 5.14 -1.30 14.71
CA GLU A 75 6.01 -0.75 15.77
C GLU A 75 5.29 0.35 16.56
N GLN A 76 4.61 1.27 15.88
CA GLN A 76 3.83 2.32 16.53
C GLN A 76 2.66 1.74 17.34
N CYS A 77 1.91 0.77 16.78
CA CYS A 77 0.82 0.11 17.48
C CYS A 77 1.28 -0.56 18.79
N LEU A 78 2.37 -1.32 18.73
CA LEU A 78 2.95 -1.97 19.89
C LEU A 78 3.42 -0.95 20.95
N LEU A 79 4.03 0.14 20.50
CA LEU A 79 4.47 1.20 21.40
C LEU A 79 3.27 1.88 22.09
N ILE A 80 2.20 2.18 21.35
CA ILE A 80 0.99 2.78 21.90
C ILE A 80 0.36 1.81 22.92
N LYS A 81 0.16 0.55 22.55
CA LYS A 81 -0.45 -0.47 23.42
C LYS A 81 0.33 -0.71 24.71
N LYS A 82 1.64 -0.48 24.71
CA LYS A 82 2.47 -0.54 25.90
C LYS A 82 2.08 0.49 26.97
N TYR A 83 1.55 1.65 26.56
CA TYR A 83 1.22 2.75 27.48
C TYR A 83 -0.29 3.04 27.57
N ALA A 84 -1.03 2.68 26.55
CA ALA A 84 -2.46 2.96 26.41
C ALA A 84 -3.28 1.66 26.39
N HIS A 85 -3.47 1.06 27.57
CA HIS A 85 -4.02 -0.30 27.70
C HIS A 85 -5.54 -0.41 27.41
N ASN A 86 -6.27 0.69 27.47
CA ASN A 86 -7.74 0.70 27.35
C ASN A 86 -8.23 1.46 26.12
N GLN A 87 -7.32 1.82 25.22
CA GLN A 87 -7.63 2.54 23.99
C GLN A 87 -7.53 1.61 22.78
N TRP A 88 -8.41 1.79 21.84
CA TRP A 88 -8.27 1.17 20.52
C TRP A 88 -7.19 1.84 19.71
N VAL A 89 -6.45 1.04 18.97
CA VAL A 89 -5.42 1.48 18.03
C VAL A 89 -5.88 1.11 16.63
N THR A 90 -6.00 2.08 15.78
CA THR A 90 -6.35 1.92 14.37
C THR A 90 -5.55 2.89 13.52
N THR A 91 -5.62 2.73 12.21
CA THR A 91 -5.05 3.66 11.23
C THR A 91 -6.07 4.06 10.20
N ASN A 92 -5.87 5.20 9.56
CA ASN A 92 -6.78 5.74 8.56
C ASN A 92 -6.25 5.44 7.16
N TYR A 93 -6.64 4.32 6.56
CA TYR A 93 -6.31 3.97 5.19
C TYR A 93 -7.08 4.85 4.20
N ILE A 94 -6.46 5.12 3.06
CA ILE A 94 -7.12 5.83 1.96
C ILE A 94 -7.32 4.83 0.81
N PRO A 95 -8.54 4.35 0.56
CA PRO A 95 -8.82 3.45 -0.55
C PRO A 95 -8.42 4.11 -1.88
N ASN A 96 -7.76 3.40 -2.74
CA ASN A 96 -7.24 3.79 -4.05
C ASN A 96 -5.79 4.35 -4.05
N TYR A 97 -5.12 4.44 -2.92
CA TYR A 97 -3.68 4.69 -2.88
C TYR A 97 -2.96 3.39 -2.54
N ASP A 98 -1.78 3.19 -3.11
CA ASP A 98 -0.90 2.01 -2.85
C ASP A 98 -0.28 2.10 -1.46
N GLU A 99 -1.10 2.22 -0.46
CA GLU A 99 -0.67 2.10 0.91
C GLU A 99 -0.56 0.62 1.22
N GLY A 100 0.45 0.21 1.89
CA GLY A 100 0.77 -1.11 2.34
C GLY A 100 -0.31 -2.19 2.24
N HIS A 101 -0.05 -3.38 2.61
CA HIS A 101 -1.08 -4.40 2.63
C HIS A 101 -2.08 -4.08 3.74
N ILE A 102 -3.26 -3.61 3.37
CA ILE A 102 -4.40 -3.51 4.28
C ILE A 102 -4.59 -4.89 4.91
N GLY A 103 -4.54 -4.96 6.23
CA GLY A 103 -4.51 -6.24 6.95
C GLY A 103 -3.11 -6.80 7.23
N GLY A 104 -2.06 -6.19 6.72
CA GLY A 104 -0.68 -6.53 7.06
C GLY A 104 -0.21 -5.98 8.41
N SER A 105 -1.10 -5.37 9.19
CA SER A 105 -0.85 -4.81 10.52
C SER A 105 -1.74 -5.52 11.55
N PRO A 106 -1.33 -6.70 12.04
CA PRO A 106 -2.13 -7.53 12.94
C PRO A 106 -2.34 -6.90 14.32
N ASP A 107 -1.53 -5.92 14.67
CA ASP A 107 -1.61 -5.24 15.97
C ASP A 107 -2.67 -4.12 16.03
N LEU A 108 -3.29 -3.77 14.90
CA LEU A 108 -4.48 -2.92 14.89
C LEU A 108 -5.67 -3.64 15.52
N ASP A 109 -6.47 -2.94 16.32
CA ASP A 109 -7.70 -3.50 16.89
C ASP A 109 -8.80 -3.63 15.83
N PHE A 110 -8.80 -2.75 14.86
CA PHE A 110 -9.60 -2.84 13.63
C PHE A 110 -8.98 -1.97 12.54
N VAL A 111 -9.30 -2.30 11.29
CA VAL A 111 -8.94 -1.45 10.14
C VAL A 111 -9.93 -0.30 10.02
N SER A 112 -9.46 0.86 9.61
CA SER A 112 -10.33 1.97 9.29
C SER A 112 -9.84 2.75 8.06
N TYR A 113 -10.72 3.53 7.47
CA TYR A 113 -10.41 4.23 6.22
C TYR A 113 -11.17 5.55 6.09
N THR A 114 -10.65 6.41 5.22
CA THR A 114 -11.29 7.65 4.80
C THR A 114 -12.22 7.40 3.63
N ARG A 115 -13.42 7.93 3.69
CA ARG A 115 -14.35 7.91 2.56
C ARG A 115 -15.11 9.23 2.40
N TYR A 116 -14.77 9.92 1.34
CA TYR A 116 -15.55 11.06 0.87
C TYR A 116 -16.58 10.56 -0.14
N MET A 117 -17.84 10.87 0.08
CA MET A 117 -18.95 10.40 -0.75
C MET A 117 -18.95 11.08 -2.12
N VAL A 118 -18.55 12.35 -2.14
CA VAL A 118 -18.44 13.17 -3.35
C VAL A 118 -17.01 13.66 -3.47
N TYR A 119 -16.24 13.09 -4.38
CA TYR A 119 -14.84 13.41 -4.58
C TYR A 119 -14.58 13.79 -6.04
N GLY A 120 -14.45 15.10 -6.28
CA GLY A 120 -14.02 15.66 -7.56
C GLY A 120 -14.90 15.34 -8.78
N ASP A 121 -14.66 16.06 -9.87
CA ASP A 121 -15.41 15.94 -11.12
C ASP A 121 -15.08 14.71 -11.97
N ASN A 122 -14.03 13.97 -11.62
CA ASN A 122 -13.43 12.96 -12.51
C ASN A 122 -13.97 11.54 -12.33
N GLU A 123 -15.01 11.33 -11.55
CA GLU A 123 -15.49 9.98 -11.24
C GLU A 123 -16.50 9.40 -12.25
N GLY A 124 -16.55 9.92 -13.44
CA GLY A 124 -17.11 9.20 -14.61
C GLY A 124 -18.63 9.05 -14.69
N ILE A 125 -19.40 9.61 -13.76
CA ILE A 125 -20.87 9.54 -13.77
C ILE A 125 -21.51 10.91 -14.13
N GLY A 126 -20.79 11.72 -14.89
CA GLY A 126 -21.27 13.02 -15.32
C GLY A 126 -21.65 13.95 -14.15
N ARG A 127 -22.25 15.08 -14.46
CA ARG A 127 -22.65 16.09 -13.46
C ARG A 127 -23.61 15.61 -12.35
N ARG A 128 -24.17 14.40 -12.46
CA ARG A 128 -25.06 13.81 -11.45
C ARG A 128 -24.33 13.03 -10.35
N GLY A 129 -23.15 12.44 -10.64
CA GLY A 129 -22.32 11.72 -9.65
C GLY A 129 -21.75 12.61 -8.54
N TYR A 130 -21.66 13.82 -8.82
CA TYR A 130 -21.23 14.95 -8.07
C TYR A 130 -22.12 15.32 -6.85
N ARG A 131 -23.46 15.17 -6.98
CA ARG A 131 -24.40 15.51 -5.88
C ARG A 131 -24.75 14.33 -4.97
N VAL A 132 -24.59 13.12 -5.45
CA VAL A 132 -25.11 11.91 -4.78
C VAL A 132 -24.02 10.94 -4.37
N GLY A 133 -22.76 11.17 -4.79
CA GLY A 133 -21.66 10.23 -4.63
C GLY A 133 -21.80 9.02 -5.57
N ASN A 134 -20.79 8.18 -5.55
CA ASN A 134 -20.77 6.93 -6.31
C ASN A 134 -21.08 5.74 -5.38
N PRO A 135 -22.30 5.19 -5.38
CA PRO A 135 -22.69 4.12 -4.47
C PRO A 135 -21.87 2.84 -4.66
N LEU A 136 -21.42 2.56 -5.90
CA LEU A 136 -20.59 1.39 -6.17
C LEU A 136 -19.21 1.49 -5.52
N ARG A 137 -18.60 2.67 -5.53
CA ARG A 137 -17.32 2.90 -4.86
C ARG A 137 -17.44 2.83 -3.34
N ILE A 138 -18.55 3.34 -2.81
CA ILE A 138 -18.83 3.27 -1.37
C ILE A 138 -19.02 1.79 -0.97
N ALA A 139 -19.85 1.06 -1.70
CA ALA A 139 -20.08 -0.37 -1.46
C ALA A 139 -18.77 -1.17 -1.58
N PHE A 140 -18.00 -0.93 -2.66
CA PHE A 140 -16.72 -1.59 -2.86
C PHE A 140 -15.75 -1.36 -1.69
N ALA A 141 -15.60 -0.12 -1.22
CA ALA A 141 -14.73 0.17 -0.10
C ALA A 141 -15.17 -0.57 1.17
N ASN A 142 -16.47 -0.54 1.50
CA ASN A 142 -17.01 -1.27 2.65
C ASN A 142 -16.76 -2.78 2.55
N ASP A 143 -17.01 -3.36 1.38
CA ASP A 143 -16.83 -4.80 1.15
C ASP A 143 -15.36 -5.20 1.11
N PHE A 144 -14.48 -4.28 0.69
CA PHE A 144 -13.04 -4.50 0.70
C PHE A 144 -12.45 -4.53 2.12
N PHE A 145 -12.89 -3.65 3.02
CA PHE A 145 -12.36 -3.58 4.38
C PHE A 145 -13.00 -4.59 5.34
N ARG A 146 -14.25 -4.98 5.11
CA ARG A 146 -15.00 -5.91 5.98
C ARG A 146 -14.31 -7.25 6.23
N PRO A 147 -13.76 -7.95 5.22
CA PRO A 147 -13.15 -9.28 5.43
C PRO A 147 -11.78 -9.22 6.09
N VAL A 148 -11.15 -8.06 6.23
CA VAL A 148 -9.78 -7.95 6.74
C VAL A 148 -9.70 -8.37 8.21
N GLN A 149 -10.58 -7.80 9.05
CA GLN A 149 -10.62 -8.12 10.50
C GLN A 149 -12.06 -8.28 11.02
N GLY A 150 -13.04 -8.45 10.13
CA GLY A 150 -14.46 -8.61 10.49
C GLY A 150 -15.16 -7.31 10.87
N THR A 151 -14.45 -6.37 11.50
CA THR A 151 -14.93 -5.03 11.87
C THR A 151 -14.07 -3.99 11.21
N TYR A 152 -14.67 -2.89 10.78
CA TYR A 152 -13.94 -1.75 10.22
C TYR A 152 -14.57 -0.43 10.65
N GLY A 153 -13.78 0.64 10.60
CA GLY A 153 -14.22 2.00 10.87
C GLY A 153 -14.12 2.89 9.64
N VAL A 154 -14.96 3.91 9.57
CA VAL A 154 -14.81 5.02 8.62
C VAL A 154 -14.41 6.26 9.43
N MET A 155 -13.12 6.59 9.41
CA MET A 155 -12.58 7.67 10.25
C MET A 155 -12.89 9.05 9.71
N GLU A 156 -12.87 9.20 8.39
CA GLU A 156 -13.26 10.43 7.73
C GLU A 156 -14.43 10.14 6.79
N LEU A 157 -15.61 10.51 7.21
CA LEU A 157 -16.82 10.43 6.41
C LEU A 157 -17.28 11.85 6.08
N GLN A 158 -17.50 12.14 4.82
CA GLN A 158 -17.96 13.46 4.38
C GLN A 158 -19.41 13.71 4.85
N PRO A 159 -19.64 14.56 5.85
CA PRO A 159 -21.00 14.89 6.28
C PRO A 159 -21.60 16.07 5.47
N GLY A 160 -20.79 16.69 4.61
CA GLY A 160 -21.16 17.89 3.84
C GLY A 160 -20.03 18.30 2.92
N GLN A 161 -19.95 19.58 2.60
CA GLN A 161 -18.95 20.14 1.71
C GLN A 161 -17.54 20.08 2.32
N VAL A 162 -16.54 19.68 1.51
CA VAL A 162 -15.11 19.73 1.82
C VAL A 162 -14.38 20.58 0.77
N ASN A 163 -13.25 21.18 1.14
CA ASN A 163 -12.53 22.13 0.28
C ASN A 163 -12.07 21.56 -1.07
N TRP A 164 -11.82 20.26 -1.14
CA TRP A 164 -11.40 19.53 -2.36
C TRP A 164 -12.53 18.74 -2.99
N GLY A 165 -13.69 18.78 -2.39
CA GLY A 165 -14.91 18.18 -2.92
C GLY A 165 -15.78 19.24 -3.58
N SER A 166 -16.81 18.78 -4.22
CA SER A 166 -17.78 19.65 -4.86
C SER A 166 -18.86 20.08 -3.87
N ILE A 167 -19.49 21.21 -4.17
CA ILE A 167 -20.65 21.70 -3.42
C ILE A 167 -21.82 20.74 -3.63
N ASN A 168 -22.38 20.24 -2.56
CA ASN A 168 -23.61 19.47 -2.55
C ASN A 168 -24.83 20.38 -2.53
#